data_c1d8537c531c7c7b9a55fbee131f44ba
#
_entry.id   c1d8537c531c7c7b9a55fbee131f44ba
#
_cell.length_a   1.000
_cell.length_b   1.000
_cell.length_c   1.000
_cell.angle_alpha   90.00
_cell.angle_beta   90.00
_cell.angle_gamma   90.00
#
_symmetry.space_group_name_H-M   'P 1'
#
loop_
_entity.id
_entity.type
_entity.pdbx_description
1 polymer ?
#
loop_
_entity_poly.entity_id
_entity_poly.type
_entity_poly.pdbx_seq_one_letter_code
_entity_poly.pdbx_strand_id
1 'polypeptide(L)'
;MPLATPKMFLALGLAAMTAVLSGCNTYKPAPKAFQQATIQPYTLDSGDRLRITVFDQPSMTNSYTVDQAGYIAFPLVGQVPARGRTLQQLSGQLAGKLRQGYLRDPDVTIDVDRYRSIFVMGEVGQPGQYAYVPGLTVQNAIAVAGGYTSRANQASVDVTRKINGQVITGRVNISSAIIAGDTIYVRERLF
;
A
#
# COMPACT_ATOMS: atom_id res chain seq x y z
N MET A 1 53.92 -33.42 -30.89
CA MET A 1 52.66 -32.72 -31.11
C MET A 1 51.52 -33.75 -31.06
N PRO A 2 50.68 -33.82 -30.04
CA PRO A 2 49.57 -34.74 -30.03
C PRO A 2 48.37 -34.10 -30.75
N LEU A 3 47.79 -34.79 -31.72
CA LEU A 3 46.57 -34.43 -32.42
C LEU A 3 45.37 -34.51 -31.45
N ALA A 4 44.66 -33.39 -31.29
CA ALA A 4 43.43 -33.34 -30.55
C ALA A 4 42.36 -34.21 -31.25
N THR A 5 41.78 -35.16 -30.51
CA THR A 5 40.81 -36.10 -31.04
C THR A 5 39.43 -35.41 -31.25
N PRO A 6 38.70 -35.75 -32.34
CA PRO A 6 37.43 -35.10 -32.71
C PRO A 6 36.31 -35.21 -31.65
N LYS A 7 36.44 -36.11 -30.68
CA LYS A 7 35.50 -36.30 -29.57
C LYS A 7 35.49 -35.13 -28.57
N MET A 8 36.59 -34.36 -28.50
CA MET A 8 36.66 -33.20 -27.57
C MET A 8 35.89 -31.98 -28.08
N PHE A 9 35.75 -31.84 -29.40
CA PHE A 9 34.96 -30.75 -29.99
C PHE A 9 33.46 -31.01 -29.92
N LEU A 10 33.03 -32.27 -29.92
CA LEU A 10 31.60 -32.62 -29.79
C LEU A 10 31.08 -32.39 -28.37
N ALA A 11 31.88 -32.62 -27.35
CA ALA A 11 31.54 -32.39 -25.94
C ALA A 11 31.45 -30.88 -25.61
N LEU A 12 32.31 -30.07 -26.23
CA LEU A 12 32.28 -28.60 -26.02
C LEU A 12 31.09 -27.94 -26.70
N GLY A 13 30.64 -28.46 -27.84
CA GLY A 13 29.43 -27.98 -28.54
C GLY A 13 28.12 -28.29 -27.79
N LEU A 14 28.06 -29.44 -27.13
CA LEU A 14 26.88 -29.85 -26.37
C LEU A 14 26.74 -29.07 -25.06
N ALA A 15 27.84 -28.70 -24.41
CA ALA A 15 27.86 -27.89 -23.18
C ALA A 15 27.45 -26.42 -23.42
N ALA A 16 27.73 -25.87 -24.61
CA ALA A 16 27.35 -24.52 -24.99
C ALA A 16 25.85 -24.36 -25.30
N MET A 17 25.18 -25.46 -25.72
CA MET A 17 23.77 -25.41 -26.13
C MET A 17 22.79 -25.51 -24.95
N THR A 18 23.25 -25.91 -23.75
CA THR A 18 22.37 -25.97 -22.55
C THR A 18 22.25 -24.66 -21.78
N ALA A 19 23.05 -23.65 -22.09
CA ALA A 19 23.09 -22.36 -21.39
C ALA A 19 21.99 -21.36 -21.84
N VAL A 20 21.23 -21.65 -22.90
CA VAL A 20 20.30 -20.68 -23.52
C VAL A 20 18.84 -20.85 -23.09
N LEU A 21 18.49 -21.85 -22.24
CA LEU A 21 17.10 -22.09 -21.79
C LEU A 21 16.76 -21.47 -20.42
N SER A 22 17.54 -20.53 -19.92
CA SER A 22 17.15 -19.71 -18.77
C SER A 22 16.16 -18.63 -19.22
N GLY A 23 15.03 -19.03 -19.79
CA GLY A 23 13.90 -18.17 -20.13
C GLY A 23 13.33 -17.56 -18.86
N CYS A 24 13.48 -16.27 -18.74
CA CYS A 24 13.11 -15.40 -17.63
C CYS A 24 11.63 -15.51 -17.28
N ASN A 25 11.28 -16.36 -16.36
CA ASN A 25 10.03 -16.16 -15.63
C ASN A 25 10.31 -15.33 -14.38
N THR A 26 10.33 -14.00 -14.52
CA THR A 26 10.57 -13.05 -13.44
C THR A 26 9.29 -12.93 -12.58
N TYR A 27 8.88 -14.03 -11.95
CA TYR A 27 7.94 -13.96 -10.85
C TYR A 27 8.68 -13.36 -9.65
N LYS A 28 8.36 -12.11 -9.33
CA LYS A 28 8.81 -11.47 -8.08
C LYS A 28 7.68 -11.58 -7.06
N PRO A 29 7.71 -12.58 -6.16
CA PRO A 29 6.73 -12.66 -5.09
C PRO A 29 6.82 -11.40 -4.23
N ALA A 30 5.69 -11.00 -3.64
CA ALA A 30 5.66 -9.86 -2.75
C ALA A 30 6.63 -10.09 -1.57
N PRO A 31 7.46 -9.10 -1.22
CA PRO A 31 8.32 -9.19 -0.06
C PRO A 31 7.52 -9.48 1.23
N LYS A 32 8.13 -10.12 2.22
CA LYS A 32 7.50 -10.37 3.55
C LYS A 32 6.94 -9.09 4.18
N ALA A 33 7.54 -7.94 3.90
CA ALA A 33 7.08 -6.62 4.34
C ALA A 33 5.63 -6.31 3.89
N PHE A 34 5.16 -6.87 2.77
CA PHE A 34 3.76 -6.72 2.33
C PHE A 34 2.77 -7.36 3.31
N GLN A 35 3.08 -8.55 3.80
CA GLN A 35 2.24 -9.25 4.78
C GLN A 35 2.31 -8.55 6.14
N GLN A 36 3.50 -8.13 6.56
CA GLN A 36 3.68 -7.40 7.81
C GLN A 36 2.89 -6.08 7.84
N ALA A 37 2.84 -5.35 6.74
CA ALA A 37 2.10 -4.10 6.66
C ALA A 37 0.57 -4.26 6.84
N THR A 38 0.01 -5.46 6.61
CA THR A 38 -1.44 -5.71 6.76
C THR A 38 -1.84 -6.10 8.19
N ILE A 39 -0.89 -6.51 9.03
CA ILE A 39 -1.14 -6.92 10.43
C ILE A 39 -0.71 -5.88 11.46
N GLN A 40 -0.01 -4.83 11.04
CA GLN A 40 0.39 -3.72 11.91
C GLN A 40 -0.76 -2.75 12.13
N PRO A 41 -0.78 -2.03 13.27
CA PRO A 41 -1.72 -0.93 13.47
C PRO A 41 -1.64 0.07 12.32
N TYR A 42 -2.80 0.56 11.88
CA TYR A 42 -2.86 1.55 10.82
C TYR A 42 -2.05 2.79 11.17
N THR A 43 -1.23 3.24 10.25
CA THR A 43 -0.47 4.48 10.35
C THR A 43 -0.98 5.50 9.34
N LEU A 44 -1.18 6.71 9.83
CA LEU A 44 -1.67 7.83 9.05
C LEU A 44 -0.66 8.25 7.97
N ASP A 45 -1.18 8.67 6.83
CA ASP A 45 -0.38 9.30 5.76
C ASP A 45 -1.22 10.39 5.07
N SER A 46 -0.60 11.15 4.17
CA SER A 46 -1.23 12.22 3.41
C SER A 46 -2.47 11.72 2.67
N GLY A 47 -3.53 12.52 2.72
CA GLY A 47 -4.83 12.20 2.13
C GLY A 47 -5.82 11.50 3.07
N ASP A 48 -5.38 11.03 4.23
CA ASP A 48 -6.31 10.53 5.26
C ASP A 48 -7.12 11.70 5.84
N ARG A 49 -8.42 11.49 6.01
CA ARG A 49 -9.32 12.43 6.66
C ARG A 49 -9.73 11.89 8.03
N LEU A 50 -9.48 12.68 9.05
CA LEU A 50 -9.69 12.33 10.45
C LEU A 50 -10.86 13.12 11.01
N ARG A 51 -11.70 12.48 11.77
CA ARG A 51 -12.65 13.15 12.66
C ARG A 51 -12.00 13.24 14.03
N ILE A 52 -11.77 14.47 14.49
CA ILE A 52 -11.21 14.74 15.81
C ILE A 52 -12.31 15.34 16.67
N THR A 53 -12.56 14.73 17.81
CA THR A 53 -13.51 15.19 18.81
C THR A 53 -12.73 15.58 20.06
N VAL A 54 -12.91 16.81 20.51
CA VAL A 54 -12.42 17.29 21.80
C VAL A 54 -13.61 17.50 22.71
N PHE A 55 -13.65 16.73 23.78
CA PHE A 55 -14.78 16.75 24.71
C PHE A 55 -15.01 18.18 25.25
N ASP A 56 -16.26 18.59 25.28
CA ASP A 56 -16.70 19.92 25.72
C ASP A 56 -16.13 21.10 24.93
N GLN A 57 -15.59 20.84 23.71
CA GLN A 57 -15.00 21.86 22.83
C GLN A 57 -15.54 21.73 21.40
N PRO A 58 -16.80 22.14 21.14
CA PRO A 58 -17.42 21.98 19.81
C PRO A 58 -16.68 22.75 18.69
N SER A 59 -16.03 23.86 19.01
CA SER A 59 -15.24 24.66 18.06
C SER A 59 -13.99 23.95 17.52
N MET A 60 -13.49 22.95 18.25
CA MET A 60 -12.33 22.13 17.86
C MET A 60 -12.73 20.76 17.31
N THR A 61 -14.01 20.36 17.48
CA THR A 61 -14.55 19.09 17.00
C THR A 61 -14.93 19.19 15.53
N ASN A 62 -14.08 18.64 14.63
CA ASN A 62 -14.28 18.76 13.19
C ASN A 62 -13.53 17.63 12.44
N SER A 63 -13.66 17.63 11.11
CA SER A 63 -12.86 16.77 10.23
C SER A 63 -11.61 17.52 9.77
N TYR A 64 -10.47 16.83 9.87
CA TYR A 64 -9.14 17.35 9.51
C TYR A 64 -8.48 16.43 8.50
N THR A 65 -7.88 16.98 7.46
CA THR A 65 -7.17 16.18 6.45
C THR A 65 -5.67 16.25 6.71
N VAL A 66 -5.00 15.11 6.61
CA VAL A 66 -3.54 15.05 6.63
C VAL A 66 -3.02 15.63 5.32
N ASP A 67 -2.27 16.71 5.39
CA ASP A 67 -1.75 17.42 4.23
C ASP A 67 -0.61 16.67 3.52
N GLN A 68 -0.12 17.24 2.42
CA GLN A 68 0.96 16.64 1.63
C GLN A 68 2.27 16.54 2.45
N ALA A 69 2.52 17.44 3.39
CA ALA A 69 3.69 17.41 4.27
C ALA A 69 3.55 16.39 5.42
N GLY A 70 2.32 15.88 5.66
CA GLY A 70 2.02 14.89 6.69
C GLY A 70 1.54 15.50 8.00
N TYR A 71 1.01 16.71 7.97
CA TYR A 71 0.50 17.42 9.13
C TYR A 71 -1.01 17.59 9.07
N ILE A 72 -1.63 17.82 10.22
CA ILE A 72 -2.98 18.37 10.33
C ILE A 72 -2.87 19.81 10.88
N ALA A 73 -3.66 20.73 10.33
CA ALA A 73 -3.80 22.09 10.89
C ALA A 73 -4.91 22.05 11.94
N PHE A 74 -4.55 22.21 13.21
CA PHE A 74 -5.49 22.12 14.32
C PHE A 74 -5.60 23.48 15.06
N PRO A 75 -6.81 23.91 15.42
CA PRO A 75 -7.01 25.19 16.13
C PRO A 75 -6.13 25.31 17.37
N LEU A 76 -5.69 26.49 17.67
CA LEU A 76 -4.83 26.91 18.80
C LEU A 76 -3.40 26.34 18.76
N VAL A 77 -3.22 25.07 18.40
CA VAL A 77 -1.89 24.39 18.45
C VAL A 77 -1.16 24.38 17.12
N GLY A 78 -1.81 24.86 16.04
CA GLY A 78 -1.21 24.97 14.71
C GLY A 78 -1.00 23.60 14.02
N GLN A 79 0.15 23.43 13.38
CA GLN A 79 0.47 22.20 12.67
C GLN A 79 0.89 21.07 13.63
N VAL A 80 0.25 19.91 13.49
CA VAL A 80 0.54 18.71 14.28
C VAL A 80 0.96 17.59 13.34
N PRO A 81 2.15 16.99 13.50
CA PRO A 81 2.60 15.91 12.63
C PRO A 81 1.73 14.66 12.83
N ALA A 82 1.15 14.17 11.74
CA ALA A 82 0.26 13.01 11.72
C ALA A 82 0.85 11.81 10.96
N ARG A 83 1.63 12.06 9.89
CA ARG A 83 2.22 10.98 9.09
C ARG A 83 3.04 10.01 9.93
N GLY A 84 2.81 8.69 9.69
CA GLY A 84 3.52 7.62 10.37
C GLY A 84 3.07 7.37 11.81
N ARG A 85 2.09 8.12 12.31
CA ARG A 85 1.52 7.92 13.65
C ARG A 85 0.27 7.06 13.60
N THR A 86 0.03 6.33 14.68
CA THR A 86 -1.29 5.72 14.92
C THR A 86 -2.26 6.77 15.44
N LEU A 87 -3.57 6.47 15.40
CA LEU A 87 -4.60 7.34 15.97
C LEU A 87 -4.35 7.64 17.44
N GLN A 88 -3.96 6.63 18.21
CA GLN A 88 -3.64 6.77 19.64
C GLN A 88 -2.42 7.68 19.89
N GLN A 89 -1.38 7.54 19.08
CA GLN A 89 -0.21 8.42 19.19
C GLN A 89 -0.54 9.88 18.85
N LEU A 90 -1.38 10.09 17.83
CA LEU A 90 -1.81 11.43 17.44
C LEU A 90 -2.72 12.06 18.49
N SER A 91 -3.68 11.31 19.05
CA SER A 91 -4.58 11.83 20.11
C SER A 91 -3.80 12.21 21.35
N GLY A 92 -2.88 11.36 21.80
CA GLY A 92 -2.03 11.67 22.96
C GLY A 92 -1.14 12.90 22.74
N GLN A 93 -0.58 13.05 21.53
CA GLN A 93 0.21 14.23 21.18
C GLN A 93 -0.64 15.51 21.16
N LEU A 94 -1.85 15.43 20.58
CA LEU A 94 -2.75 16.58 20.50
C LEU A 94 -3.23 17.00 21.90
N ALA A 95 -3.63 16.03 22.73
CA ALA A 95 -3.98 16.28 24.13
C ALA A 95 -2.82 16.92 24.90
N GLY A 96 -1.57 16.44 24.70
CA GLY A 96 -0.39 17.03 25.29
C GLY A 96 -0.15 18.50 24.89
N LYS A 97 -0.35 18.82 23.61
CA LYS A 97 -0.23 20.21 23.11
C LYS A 97 -1.35 21.11 23.65
N LEU A 98 -2.56 20.64 23.71
CA LEU A 98 -3.70 21.39 24.25
C LEU A 98 -3.54 21.68 25.75
N ARG A 99 -2.94 20.75 26.50
CA ARG A 99 -2.64 20.94 27.95
C ARG A 99 -1.62 22.03 28.19
N GLN A 100 -0.77 22.36 27.21
CA GLN A 100 0.25 23.39 27.30
C GLN A 100 -0.32 24.82 27.11
N GLY A 101 -1.34 25.20 27.87
CA GLY A 101 -1.82 26.59 27.95
C GLY A 101 -3.23 26.83 27.39
N TYR A 102 -3.92 25.79 26.89
CA TYR A 102 -5.26 25.94 26.32
C TYR A 102 -6.35 25.24 27.13
N LEU A 103 -6.13 23.99 27.54
CA LEU A 103 -7.11 23.17 28.28
C LEU A 103 -6.42 22.48 29.47
N ARG A 104 -7.12 22.38 30.61
CA ARG A 104 -6.56 21.71 31.80
C ARG A 104 -6.51 20.20 31.66
N ASP A 105 -7.57 19.59 31.15
CA ASP A 105 -7.70 18.15 30.98
C ASP A 105 -8.39 17.82 29.65
N PRO A 106 -7.68 17.96 28.51
CA PRO A 106 -8.25 17.72 27.21
C PRO A 106 -8.45 16.22 26.97
N ASP A 107 -9.71 15.80 26.74
CA ASP A 107 -10.06 14.47 26.23
C ASP A 107 -10.22 14.55 24.70
N VAL A 108 -9.34 13.85 23.99
CA VAL A 108 -9.24 13.90 22.53
C VAL A 108 -9.42 12.50 21.94
N THR A 109 -10.52 12.33 21.21
CA THR A 109 -10.78 11.11 20.43
C THR A 109 -10.54 11.40 18.94
N ILE A 110 -9.90 10.46 18.26
CA ILE A 110 -9.62 10.55 16.81
C ILE A 110 -10.08 9.27 16.12
N ASP A 111 -10.91 9.43 15.10
CA ASP A 111 -11.35 8.37 14.20
C ASP A 111 -10.96 8.68 12.76
N VAL A 112 -10.84 7.65 11.92
CA VAL A 112 -10.66 7.86 10.48
C VAL A 112 -12.02 8.04 9.82
N ASP A 113 -12.30 9.26 9.40
CA ASP A 113 -13.51 9.62 8.63
C ASP A 113 -13.44 9.07 7.19
N ARG A 114 -12.24 9.17 6.56
CA ARG A 114 -11.97 8.61 5.24
C ARG A 114 -10.51 8.24 5.12
N TYR A 115 -10.26 7.00 4.76
CA TYR A 115 -8.92 6.54 4.38
C TYR A 115 -8.54 7.08 3.01
N ARG A 116 -7.23 7.24 2.77
CA ARG A 116 -6.72 7.52 1.42
C ARG A 116 -7.13 6.41 0.47
N SER A 117 -7.43 6.78 -0.75
CA SER A 117 -7.96 5.88 -1.77
C SER A 117 -6.92 4.85 -2.22
N ILE A 118 -7.43 3.76 -2.79
CA ILE A 118 -6.66 2.81 -3.59
C ILE A 118 -6.86 3.11 -5.08
N PHE A 119 -5.96 2.60 -5.90
CA PHE A 119 -6.06 2.68 -7.36
C PHE A 119 -6.12 1.27 -7.95
N VAL A 120 -7.02 1.05 -8.89
CA VAL A 120 -7.15 -0.21 -9.62
C VAL A 120 -7.00 0.09 -11.10
N MET A 121 -6.13 -0.63 -11.77
CA MET A 121 -5.81 -0.41 -13.18
C MET A 121 -5.44 -1.71 -13.90
N GLY A 122 -5.32 -1.64 -15.24
CA GLY A 122 -5.08 -2.80 -16.10
C GLY A 122 -6.38 -3.47 -16.52
N GLU A 123 -6.41 -4.80 -16.58
CA GLU A 123 -7.50 -5.61 -17.13
C GLU A 123 -8.69 -5.74 -16.15
N VAL A 124 -9.33 -4.60 -15.85
CA VAL A 124 -10.57 -4.49 -15.04
C VAL A 124 -11.61 -3.71 -15.81
N GLY A 125 -12.88 -3.88 -15.46
CA GLY A 125 -14.01 -3.25 -16.15
C GLY A 125 -13.97 -1.73 -16.11
N GLN A 126 -13.59 -1.15 -14.96
CA GLN A 126 -13.52 0.30 -14.72
C GLN A 126 -12.23 0.66 -13.97
N PRO A 127 -11.12 0.89 -14.66
CA PRO A 127 -9.91 1.39 -14.03
C PRO A 127 -10.14 2.75 -13.37
N GLY A 128 -9.61 2.95 -12.16
CA GLY A 128 -9.83 4.22 -11.46
C GLY A 128 -9.39 4.25 -10.00
N GLN A 129 -9.83 5.29 -9.31
CA GLN A 129 -9.62 5.51 -7.90
C GLN A 129 -10.85 5.04 -7.10
N TYR A 130 -10.61 4.28 -6.03
CA TYR A 130 -11.66 3.69 -5.20
C TYR A 130 -11.43 3.97 -3.73
N ALA A 131 -12.52 4.06 -2.97
CA ALA A 131 -12.45 4.19 -1.53
C ALA A 131 -11.88 2.91 -0.90
N TYR A 132 -10.95 3.09 0.02
CA TYR A 132 -10.48 1.98 0.84
C TYR A 132 -11.38 1.81 2.07
N VAL A 133 -11.64 0.56 2.41
CA VAL A 133 -12.25 0.15 3.68
C VAL A 133 -11.38 -0.91 4.36
N PRO A 134 -11.23 -0.90 5.70
CA PRO A 134 -10.45 -1.91 6.41
C PRO A 134 -10.93 -3.33 6.08
N GLY A 135 -9.97 -4.25 5.87
CA GLY A 135 -10.27 -5.63 5.50
C GLY A 135 -10.47 -5.89 4.00
N LEU A 136 -10.30 -4.86 3.15
CA LEU A 136 -10.43 -5.01 1.72
C LEU A 136 -9.33 -5.93 1.16
N THR A 137 -9.72 -6.86 0.28
CA THR A 137 -8.81 -7.74 -0.46
C THR A 137 -8.66 -7.29 -1.90
N VAL A 138 -7.64 -7.80 -2.59
CA VAL A 138 -7.46 -7.60 -4.03
C VAL A 138 -8.72 -7.98 -4.80
N GLN A 139 -9.31 -9.15 -4.50
CA GLN A 139 -10.52 -9.63 -5.18
C GLN A 139 -11.70 -8.66 -5.01
N ASN A 140 -11.89 -8.14 -3.80
CA ASN A 140 -12.98 -7.18 -3.53
C ASN A 140 -12.73 -5.86 -4.26
N ALA A 141 -11.48 -5.38 -4.30
CA ALA A 141 -11.12 -4.16 -5.04
C ALA A 141 -11.39 -4.30 -6.55
N ILE A 142 -11.07 -5.47 -7.12
CA ILE A 142 -11.36 -5.76 -8.53
C ILE A 142 -12.87 -5.85 -8.78
N ALA A 143 -13.63 -6.45 -7.86
CA ALA A 143 -15.09 -6.53 -7.98
C ALA A 143 -15.74 -5.14 -8.02
N VAL A 144 -15.33 -4.21 -7.16
CA VAL A 144 -15.84 -2.82 -7.18
C VAL A 144 -15.37 -2.05 -8.41
N ALA A 145 -14.24 -2.45 -9.02
CA ALA A 145 -13.74 -1.92 -10.29
C ALA A 145 -14.42 -2.55 -11.53
N GLY A 146 -15.59 -3.15 -11.37
CA GLY A 146 -16.37 -3.74 -12.47
C GLY A 146 -15.93 -5.14 -12.89
N GLY A 147 -15.13 -5.82 -12.05
CA GLY A 147 -14.64 -7.17 -12.31
C GLY A 147 -13.48 -7.24 -13.31
N TYR A 148 -13.12 -8.45 -13.68
CA TYR A 148 -12.07 -8.74 -14.66
C TYR A 148 -12.57 -8.57 -16.10
N THR A 149 -11.69 -8.08 -16.99
CA THR A 149 -11.95 -8.24 -18.43
C THR A 149 -11.72 -9.68 -18.88
N SER A 150 -12.15 -10.02 -20.10
CA SER A 150 -11.93 -11.35 -20.69
C SER A 150 -10.45 -11.71 -20.87
N ARG A 151 -9.54 -10.72 -20.88
CA ARG A 151 -8.10 -10.91 -21.03
C ARG A 151 -7.32 -10.91 -19.72
N ALA A 152 -7.99 -10.71 -18.59
CA ALA A 152 -7.35 -10.57 -17.30
C ALA A 152 -6.68 -11.85 -16.81
N ASN A 153 -5.53 -11.70 -16.16
CA ASN A 153 -4.95 -12.73 -15.31
C ASN A 153 -5.70 -12.74 -13.97
N GLN A 154 -6.40 -13.84 -13.69
CA GLN A 154 -7.23 -13.97 -12.48
C GLN A 154 -6.52 -14.66 -11.31
N ALA A 155 -5.26 -15.12 -11.49
CA ALA A 155 -4.53 -15.83 -10.44
C ALA A 155 -3.75 -14.90 -9.53
N SER A 156 -3.19 -13.81 -10.07
CA SER A 156 -2.33 -12.89 -9.33
C SER A 156 -2.34 -11.50 -9.94
N VAL A 157 -2.05 -10.51 -9.11
CA VAL A 157 -1.91 -9.11 -9.52
C VAL A 157 -0.59 -8.53 -9.01
N ASP A 158 -0.15 -7.45 -9.61
CA ASP A 158 0.95 -6.67 -9.06
C ASP A 158 0.38 -5.56 -8.18
N VAL A 159 0.85 -5.48 -6.93
CA VAL A 159 0.48 -4.41 -5.99
C VAL A 159 1.70 -3.54 -5.75
N THR A 160 1.52 -2.24 -5.92
CA THR A 160 2.50 -1.22 -5.55
C THR A 160 2.07 -0.59 -4.24
N ARG A 161 2.95 -0.64 -3.24
CA ARG A 161 2.72 -0.21 -1.87
C ARG A 161 3.87 0.65 -1.37
N LYS A 162 3.53 1.70 -0.63
CA LYS A 162 4.52 2.52 0.08
C LYS A 162 4.73 1.95 1.49
N ILE A 163 5.94 1.48 1.78
CA ILE A 163 6.35 0.93 3.08
C ILE A 163 7.57 1.70 3.57
N ASN A 164 7.49 2.32 4.74
CA ASN A 164 8.58 3.11 5.33
C ASN A 164 9.17 4.15 4.36
N GLY A 165 8.32 4.82 3.59
CA GLY A 165 8.71 5.82 2.62
C GLY A 165 9.22 5.28 1.27
N GLN A 166 9.46 3.98 1.14
CA GLN A 166 9.87 3.32 -0.10
C GLN A 166 8.66 2.78 -0.87
N VAL A 167 8.67 2.94 -2.18
CA VAL A 167 7.66 2.39 -3.08
C VAL A 167 8.14 1.02 -3.55
N ILE A 168 7.40 -0.02 -3.21
CA ILE A 168 7.74 -1.41 -3.52
C ILE A 168 6.60 -2.01 -4.33
N THR A 169 6.92 -2.71 -5.41
CA THR A 169 5.96 -3.49 -6.20
C THR A 169 6.23 -4.97 -6.00
N GLY A 170 5.17 -5.72 -5.70
CA GLY A 170 5.23 -7.17 -5.53
C GLY A 170 4.00 -7.85 -6.09
N ARG A 171 4.17 -9.10 -6.52
CA ARG A 171 3.06 -9.92 -6.98
C ARG A 171 2.40 -10.62 -5.81
N VAL A 172 1.08 -10.47 -5.72
CA VAL A 172 0.26 -11.05 -4.67
C VAL A 172 -0.89 -11.89 -5.24
N ASN A 173 -1.41 -12.78 -4.42
CA ASN A 173 -2.61 -13.54 -4.74
C ASN A 173 -3.86 -12.65 -4.62
N ILE A 174 -4.93 -13.01 -5.30
CA ILE A 174 -6.21 -12.28 -5.27
C ILE A 174 -6.85 -12.24 -3.86
N SER A 175 -6.58 -13.23 -3.01
CA SER A 175 -7.04 -13.25 -1.61
C SER A 175 -6.23 -12.35 -0.67
N SER A 176 -5.13 -11.76 -1.14
CA SER A 176 -4.26 -10.92 -0.30
C SER A 176 -4.97 -9.66 0.15
N ALA A 177 -4.79 -9.31 1.42
CA ALA A 177 -5.26 -8.04 1.96
C ALA A 177 -4.47 -6.87 1.36
N ILE A 178 -5.19 -5.79 1.08
CA ILE A 178 -4.61 -4.52 0.64
C ILE A 178 -4.74 -3.48 1.75
N ILE A 179 -3.96 -2.42 1.65
CA ILE A 179 -4.01 -1.29 2.58
C ILE A 179 -4.32 0.00 1.83
N ALA A 180 -4.72 1.03 2.57
CA ALA A 180 -4.98 2.35 2.03
C ALA A 180 -3.74 2.89 1.28
N GLY A 181 -3.96 3.44 0.08
CA GLY A 181 -2.90 3.95 -0.79
C GLY A 181 -2.25 2.94 -1.72
N ASP A 182 -2.67 1.66 -1.69
CA ASP A 182 -2.17 0.66 -2.64
C ASP A 182 -2.63 0.96 -4.07
N THR A 183 -1.76 0.63 -5.03
CA THR A 183 -2.11 0.56 -6.45
C THR A 183 -2.10 -0.89 -6.90
N ILE A 184 -3.22 -1.36 -7.41
CA ILE A 184 -3.44 -2.72 -7.90
C ILE A 184 -3.39 -2.69 -9.42
N TYR A 185 -2.50 -3.47 -10.02
CA TYR A 185 -2.40 -3.63 -11.46
C TYR A 185 -2.77 -5.05 -11.86
N VAL A 186 -3.90 -5.18 -12.55
CA VAL A 186 -4.38 -6.45 -13.12
C VAL A 186 -3.75 -6.63 -14.49
N ARG A 187 -2.93 -7.66 -14.61
CA ARG A 187 -2.19 -7.97 -15.83
C ARG A 187 -3.07 -8.69 -16.84
N GLU A 188 -2.69 -8.58 -18.10
CA GLU A 188 -3.22 -9.45 -19.13
C GLU A 188 -2.68 -10.88 -18.92
N ARG A 189 -3.52 -11.89 -19.19
CA ARG A 189 -3.06 -13.28 -19.23
C ARG A 189 -2.23 -13.51 -20.50
N LEU A 190 -1.08 -14.13 -20.33
CA LEU A 190 -0.32 -14.65 -21.44
C LEU A 190 -0.83 -16.07 -21.68
N PHE A 191 -1.60 -16.25 -22.74
CA PHE A 191 -2.14 -17.52 -23.31
C PHE A 191 -2.34 -18.69 -22.37
#